data_adc219440834b5b216898ef561cc7832
#
_entry.id   adc219440834b5b216898ef561cc7832
#
_cell.length_a   1.000
_cell.length_b   1.000
_cell.length_c   1.000
_cell.angle_alpha   90.00
_cell.angle_beta   90.00
_cell.angle_gamma   90.00
#
_symmetry.space_group_name_H-M   'P 1'
#
loop_
_entity.id
_entity.type
_entity.pdbx_description
1 polymer ?
#
loop_
_entity_poly.entity_id
_entity_poly.type
_entity_poly.pdbx_seq_one_letter_code
_entity_poly.pdbx_strand_id
1 'polypeptide(L)'
;MKVALVYTSTTPELIELVEKEVGDVLPRETEVASYQDPSILAEVRDAGYVTAPPAARLVGMYMTAVSEGADAILNLCSSVGEVADAAQDIARYTGIPIVRVDEEMCREAVRQGKRIGVMATLPTTLNPTKNTILRVAREMNRQVELVDALVDGGFGLDQEQFKALMSEYAGTIADKVDVILFAQGSMAYCEEYIHEKYGKVVL
;
A
#
# COMPACT_ATOMS: atom_id res chain seq x y z
N MET A 1 20.20 -1.06 14.28
CA MET A 1 19.40 -1.47 13.12
C MET A 1 19.09 -0.22 12.29
N LYS A 2 19.20 -0.32 10.98
CA LYS A 2 18.87 0.78 10.06
C LYS A 2 17.75 0.33 9.11
N VAL A 3 16.65 1.08 9.07
CA VAL A 3 15.50 0.80 8.20
C VAL A 3 15.39 1.88 7.13
N ALA A 4 15.33 1.45 5.87
CA ALA A 4 15.14 2.33 4.73
C ALA A 4 13.65 2.44 4.38
N LEU A 5 13.14 3.66 4.35
CA LEU A 5 11.79 4.00 3.91
C LEU A 5 11.84 4.51 2.48
N VAL A 6 11.22 3.79 1.54
CA VAL A 6 11.28 4.11 0.10
C VAL A 6 9.93 4.61 -0.38
N TYR A 7 9.89 5.89 -0.73
CA TYR A 7 8.70 6.62 -1.15
C TYR A 7 8.72 6.92 -2.66
N THR A 8 7.61 6.74 -3.32
CA THR A 8 7.40 7.14 -4.71
C THR A 8 6.31 8.21 -4.86
N SER A 9 5.71 8.59 -3.75
CA SER A 9 4.80 9.72 -3.59
C SER A 9 5.03 10.30 -2.21
N THR A 10 5.16 11.60 -2.13
CA THR A 10 5.48 12.26 -0.88
C THR A 10 4.59 13.48 -0.66
N THR A 11 3.89 13.47 0.47
CA THR A 11 3.43 14.69 1.12
C THR A 11 4.06 14.76 2.51
N PRO A 12 4.26 15.96 3.08
CA PRO A 12 4.80 16.09 4.43
C PRO A 12 4.01 15.26 5.45
N GLU A 13 2.69 15.26 5.34
CA GLU A 13 1.78 14.54 6.25
C GLU A 13 1.97 13.02 6.16
N LEU A 14 2.17 12.49 4.95
CA LEU A 14 2.42 11.06 4.77
C LEU A 14 3.76 10.65 5.37
N ILE A 15 4.80 11.44 5.16
CA ILE A 15 6.13 11.16 5.72
C ILE A 15 6.06 11.18 7.24
N GLU A 16 5.48 12.21 7.83
CA GLU A 16 5.34 12.35 9.28
C GLU A 16 4.54 11.18 9.88
N LEU A 17 3.43 10.80 9.25
CA LEU A 17 2.62 9.65 9.68
C LEU A 17 3.44 8.36 9.66
N VAL A 18 4.11 8.06 8.55
CA VAL A 18 4.89 6.82 8.41
C VAL A 18 6.06 6.79 9.37
N GLU A 19 6.83 7.88 9.50
CA GLU A 19 7.97 7.94 10.42
C GLU A 19 7.51 7.77 11.88
N LYS A 20 6.36 8.35 12.24
CA LYS A 20 5.77 8.16 13.57
C LYS A 20 5.40 6.70 13.81
N GLU A 21 4.60 6.09 12.91
CA GLU A 21 4.14 4.71 13.09
C GLU A 21 5.30 3.70 13.09
N VAL A 22 6.30 3.91 12.23
CA VAL A 22 7.54 3.10 12.23
C VAL A 22 8.31 3.29 13.53
N GLY A 23 8.42 4.52 14.01
CA GLY A 23 9.12 4.84 15.28
C GLY A 23 8.41 4.28 16.51
N ASP A 24 7.08 4.17 16.49
CA ASP A 24 6.30 3.60 17.59
C ASP A 24 6.46 2.06 17.70
N VAL A 25 6.74 1.39 16.58
CA VAL A 25 6.87 -0.08 16.51
C VAL A 25 8.30 -0.56 16.66
N LEU A 26 9.27 0.19 16.13
CA LEU A 26 10.67 -0.21 16.14
C LEU A 26 11.41 0.16 17.43
N PRO A 27 12.50 -0.54 17.79
CA PRO A 27 13.36 -0.15 18.92
C PRO A 27 13.83 1.30 18.77
N ARG A 28 13.92 2.04 19.88
CA ARG A 28 14.26 3.47 19.91
C ARG A 28 15.62 3.80 19.28
N GLU A 29 16.56 2.86 19.28
CA GLU A 29 17.88 2.98 18.67
C GLU A 29 17.90 2.69 17.17
N THR A 30 16.74 2.48 16.54
CA THR A 30 16.66 2.23 15.10
C THR A 30 16.90 3.52 14.32
N GLU A 31 17.88 3.50 13.43
CA GLU A 31 18.10 4.56 12.45
C GLU A 31 17.08 4.40 11.32
N VAL A 32 16.38 5.48 10.98
CA VAL A 32 15.44 5.52 9.86
C VAL A 32 16.01 6.43 8.78
N ALA A 33 16.12 5.91 7.55
CA ALA A 33 16.59 6.67 6.38
C ALA A 33 15.51 6.69 5.30
N SER A 34 15.16 7.89 4.82
CA SER A 34 14.11 8.08 3.80
C SER A 34 14.70 8.32 2.43
N TYR A 35 14.24 7.54 1.43
CA TYR A 35 14.59 7.64 0.02
C TYR A 35 13.34 8.02 -0.78
N GLN A 36 13.42 9.06 -1.63
CA GLN A 36 12.25 9.64 -2.25
C GLN A 36 12.47 9.90 -3.74
N ASP A 37 11.53 9.44 -4.58
CA ASP A 37 11.43 9.84 -5.98
C ASP A 37 9.94 9.93 -6.40
N PRO A 38 9.30 11.10 -6.24
CA PRO A 38 7.88 11.27 -6.59
C PRO A 38 7.61 11.19 -8.11
N SER A 39 8.63 11.28 -8.95
CA SER A 39 8.47 11.13 -10.40
C SER A 39 8.10 9.69 -10.79
N ILE A 40 8.46 8.70 -9.97
CA ILE A 40 8.12 7.29 -10.20
C ILE A 40 6.60 7.11 -10.25
N LEU A 41 5.87 7.59 -9.23
CA LEU A 41 4.40 7.46 -9.23
C LEU A 41 3.77 8.29 -10.35
N ALA A 42 4.28 9.48 -10.63
CA ALA A 42 3.78 10.32 -11.72
C ALA A 42 3.84 9.59 -13.07
N GLU A 43 4.99 9.01 -13.42
CA GLU A 43 5.16 8.25 -14.66
C GLU A 43 4.28 6.98 -14.72
N VAL A 44 4.13 6.28 -13.60
CA VAL A 44 3.25 5.09 -13.52
C VAL A 44 1.78 5.47 -13.72
N ARG A 45 1.34 6.60 -13.17
CA ARG A 45 -0.02 7.11 -13.39
C ARG A 45 -0.26 7.50 -14.85
N ASP A 46 0.68 8.18 -15.45
CA ASP A 46 0.58 8.63 -16.85
C ASP A 46 0.56 7.45 -17.83
N ALA A 47 1.37 6.43 -17.56
CA ALA A 47 1.42 5.21 -18.37
C ALA A 47 0.26 4.22 -18.08
N GLY A 48 -0.33 4.27 -16.89
CA GLY A 48 -1.34 3.31 -16.43
C GLY A 48 -0.78 1.98 -15.90
N TYR A 49 0.54 1.79 -15.91
CA TYR A 49 1.26 0.60 -15.42
C TYR A 49 2.74 0.93 -15.16
N VAL A 50 3.45 0.03 -14.49
CA VAL A 50 4.88 0.20 -14.22
C VAL A 50 5.70 -0.08 -15.47
N THR A 51 6.37 0.94 -16.00
CA THR A 51 7.30 0.81 -17.13
C THR A 51 8.75 0.60 -16.65
N ALA A 52 9.66 0.27 -17.57
CA ALA A 52 11.05 -0.02 -17.23
C ALA A 52 11.81 1.14 -16.55
N PRO A 53 11.66 2.42 -16.96
CA PRO A 53 12.41 3.51 -16.33
C PRO A 53 12.06 3.73 -14.85
N PRO A 54 10.78 3.88 -14.43
CA PRO A 54 10.43 3.99 -13.01
C PRO A 54 10.78 2.74 -12.20
N ALA A 55 10.63 1.53 -12.77
CA ALA A 55 11.05 0.30 -12.11
C ALA A 55 12.57 0.28 -11.84
N ALA A 56 13.37 0.67 -12.82
CA ALA A 56 14.83 0.71 -12.68
C ALA A 56 15.28 1.72 -11.59
N ARG A 57 14.65 2.90 -11.51
CA ARG A 57 14.94 3.87 -10.46
C ARG A 57 14.55 3.34 -9.08
N LEU A 58 13.39 2.71 -8.96
CA LEU A 58 12.96 2.12 -7.70
C LEU A 58 13.92 1.03 -7.20
N VAL A 59 14.34 0.11 -8.09
CA VAL A 59 15.38 -0.89 -7.76
C VAL A 59 16.69 -0.21 -7.40
N GLY A 60 17.06 0.87 -8.10
CA GLY A 60 18.22 1.69 -7.76
C GLY A 60 18.17 2.25 -6.35
N MET A 61 17.01 2.72 -5.89
CA MET A 61 16.80 3.20 -4.51
C MET A 61 17.00 2.05 -3.50
N TYR A 62 16.48 0.85 -3.78
CA TYR A 62 16.73 -0.32 -2.91
C TYR A 62 18.22 -0.64 -2.82
N MET A 63 18.93 -0.63 -3.95
CA MET A 63 20.36 -0.93 -3.97
C MET A 63 21.20 0.14 -3.27
N THR A 64 20.79 1.40 -3.37
CA THR A 64 21.41 2.50 -2.61
C THR A 64 21.23 2.26 -1.12
N ALA A 65 20.01 1.95 -0.67
CA ALA A 65 19.75 1.64 0.74
C ALA A 65 20.61 0.46 1.24
N VAL A 66 20.72 -0.61 0.46
CA VAL A 66 21.60 -1.75 0.79
C VAL A 66 23.06 -1.31 0.91
N SER A 67 23.57 -0.52 -0.04
CA SER A 67 24.97 -0.06 -0.03
C SER A 67 25.28 0.90 1.12
N GLU A 68 24.27 1.60 1.63
CA GLU A 68 24.36 2.49 2.78
C GLU A 68 24.10 1.79 4.13
N GLY A 69 24.00 0.45 4.11
CA GLY A 69 23.94 -0.39 5.28
C GLY A 69 22.56 -0.50 5.93
N ALA A 70 21.49 -0.43 5.13
CA ALA A 70 20.15 -0.76 5.62
C ALA A 70 20.07 -2.24 6.02
N ASP A 71 19.41 -2.53 7.14
CA ASP A 71 19.11 -3.88 7.61
C ASP A 71 17.75 -4.37 7.07
N ALA A 72 16.87 -3.44 6.68
CA ALA A 72 15.58 -3.73 6.05
C ALA A 72 15.11 -2.54 5.19
N ILE A 73 14.30 -2.83 4.19
CA ILE A 73 13.70 -1.84 3.29
C ILE A 73 12.19 -1.95 3.34
N LEU A 74 11.48 -0.85 3.58
CA LEU A 74 10.03 -0.75 3.49
C LEU A 74 9.65 0.04 2.24
N ASN A 75 9.00 -0.64 1.28
CA ASN A 75 8.44 -0.02 0.09
C ASN A 75 7.05 0.56 0.40
N LEU A 76 6.92 1.88 0.31
CA LEU A 76 5.75 2.64 0.76
C LEU A 76 4.80 3.05 -0.38
N CYS A 77 4.72 2.23 -1.43
CA CYS A 77 3.82 2.52 -2.54
C CYS A 77 3.25 1.24 -3.14
N SER A 78 1.94 1.05 -3.00
CA SER A 78 1.23 -0.10 -3.57
C SER A 78 1.22 -0.12 -5.10
N SER A 79 1.20 1.06 -5.75
CA SER A 79 1.19 1.16 -7.24
C SER A 79 2.43 0.56 -7.90
N VAL A 80 3.54 0.47 -7.17
CA VAL A 80 4.81 -0.14 -7.64
C VAL A 80 5.21 -1.36 -6.82
N GLY A 81 4.30 -1.88 -6.02
CA GLY A 81 4.55 -3.02 -5.14
C GLY A 81 5.00 -4.28 -5.87
N GLU A 82 4.59 -4.47 -7.13
CA GLU A 82 5.05 -5.58 -7.97
C GLU A 82 6.57 -5.53 -8.26
N VAL A 83 7.18 -4.33 -8.23
CA VAL A 83 8.64 -4.20 -8.34
C VAL A 83 9.31 -4.72 -7.06
N ALA A 84 8.74 -4.44 -5.89
CA ALA A 84 9.22 -4.99 -4.63
C ALA A 84 9.08 -6.52 -4.60
N ASP A 85 7.98 -7.06 -5.14
CA ASP A 85 7.80 -8.51 -5.29
C ASP A 85 8.84 -9.11 -6.23
N ALA A 86 9.13 -8.49 -7.37
CA ALA A 86 10.17 -8.91 -8.30
C ALA A 86 11.59 -8.81 -7.71
N ALA A 87 11.81 -7.89 -6.77
CA ALA A 87 13.09 -7.70 -6.09
C ALA A 87 13.37 -8.71 -4.96
N GLN A 88 12.47 -9.67 -4.68
CA GLN A 88 12.65 -10.64 -3.61
C GLN A 88 13.86 -11.57 -3.82
N ASP A 89 14.25 -11.85 -5.05
CA ASP A 89 15.46 -12.62 -5.32
C ASP A 89 16.72 -11.81 -4.94
N ILE A 90 16.70 -10.50 -5.18
CA ILE A 90 17.78 -9.59 -4.73
C ILE A 90 17.81 -9.55 -3.21
N ALA A 91 16.64 -9.43 -2.54
CA ALA A 91 16.54 -9.44 -1.09
C ALA A 91 17.13 -10.73 -0.49
N ARG A 92 16.82 -11.89 -1.06
CA ARG A 92 17.42 -13.16 -0.65
C ARG A 92 18.94 -13.21 -0.84
N TYR A 93 19.44 -12.65 -1.93
CA TYR A 93 20.86 -12.65 -2.24
C TYR A 93 21.67 -11.69 -1.35
N THR A 94 21.13 -10.53 -1.05
CA THR A 94 21.76 -9.52 -0.18
C THR A 94 21.57 -9.82 1.31
N GLY A 95 20.58 -10.62 1.68
CA GLY A 95 20.15 -10.84 3.06
C GLY A 95 19.35 -9.69 3.65
N ILE A 96 19.01 -8.65 2.86
CA ILE A 96 18.26 -7.49 3.30
C ILE A 96 16.80 -7.62 2.81
N PRO A 97 15.82 -7.77 3.70
CA PRO A 97 14.42 -7.91 3.32
C PRO A 97 13.88 -6.63 2.68
N ILE A 98 13.12 -6.79 1.61
CA ILE A 98 12.33 -5.73 0.97
C ILE A 98 10.86 -6.04 1.26
N VAL A 99 10.24 -5.22 2.10
CA VAL A 99 8.88 -5.44 2.59
C VAL A 99 7.93 -4.44 1.92
N ARG A 100 6.74 -4.89 1.54
CA ARG A 100 5.67 -4.01 1.04
C ARG A 100 4.83 -3.53 2.21
N VAL A 101 4.47 -2.24 2.20
CA VAL A 101 3.60 -1.62 3.22
C VAL A 101 2.20 -2.27 3.26
N ASP A 102 1.71 -2.75 2.11
CA ASP A 102 0.35 -3.25 1.95
C ASP A 102 0.22 -4.79 2.12
N GLU A 103 1.32 -5.52 2.29
CA GLU A 103 1.26 -6.98 2.30
C GLU A 103 0.55 -7.54 3.55
N GLU A 104 0.90 -7.07 4.74
CA GLU A 104 0.29 -7.61 5.97
C GLU A 104 -1.19 -7.19 6.08
N MET A 105 -1.55 -6.01 5.61
CA MET A 105 -2.94 -5.59 5.46
C MET A 105 -3.73 -6.54 4.54
N CYS A 106 -3.14 -6.95 3.41
CA CYS A 106 -3.74 -7.94 2.51
C CYS A 106 -3.87 -9.32 3.18
N ARG A 107 -2.87 -9.75 3.99
CA ARG A 107 -2.94 -10.99 4.78
C ARG A 107 -4.06 -10.92 5.81
N GLU A 108 -4.21 -9.80 6.49
CA GLU A 108 -5.26 -9.59 7.47
C GLU A 108 -6.64 -9.61 6.79
N ALA A 109 -6.82 -8.98 5.65
CA ALA A 109 -8.07 -9.08 4.89
C ALA A 109 -8.45 -10.54 4.57
N VAL A 110 -7.46 -11.35 4.15
CA VAL A 110 -7.66 -12.79 3.89
C VAL A 110 -7.98 -13.59 5.16
N ARG A 111 -7.52 -13.14 6.35
CA ARG A 111 -7.90 -13.75 7.65
C ARG A 111 -9.33 -13.39 8.03
N GLN A 112 -9.74 -12.15 7.79
CA GLN A 112 -11.04 -11.59 8.21
C GLN A 112 -12.21 -12.09 7.39
N GLY A 113 -12.04 -12.39 6.10
CA GLY A 113 -13.18 -12.79 5.29
C GLY A 113 -12.83 -13.50 3.98
N LYS A 114 -13.88 -14.02 3.35
CA LYS A 114 -13.79 -14.63 2.02
C LYS A 114 -14.07 -13.63 0.91
N ARG A 115 -15.03 -12.71 1.13
CA ARG A 115 -15.40 -11.67 0.17
C ARG A 115 -14.76 -10.35 0.61
N ILE A 116 -13.79 -9.89 -0.16
CA ILE A 116 -12.97 -8.72 0.18
C ILE A 116 -13.32 -7.60 -0.78
N GLY A 117 -13.82 -6.48 -0.24
CA GLY A 117 -14.03 -5.24 -0.99
C GLY A 117 -12.71 -4.49 -1.10
N VAL A 118 -12.28 -4.16 -2.30
CA VAL A 118 -11.05 -3.41 -2.53
C VAL A 118 -11.40 -2.03 -3.05
N MET A 119 -11.15 -1.01 -2.22
CA MET A 119 -11.40 0.39 -2.58
C MET A 119 -10.10 1.08 -2.96
N ALA A 120 -10.11 1.79 -4.08
CA ALA A 120 -8.97 2.58 -4.56
C ALA A 120 -9.45 3.81 -5.33
N THR A 121 -8.64 4.87 -5.36
CA THR A 121 -8.90 6.05 -6.20
C THR A 121 -8.14 6.01 -7.53
N LEU A 122 -7.26 5.02 -7.72
CA LEU A 122 -6.43 4.85 -8.92
C LEU A 122 -6.46 3.41 -9.40
N PRO A 123 -6.67 3.18 -10.71
CA PRO A 123 -6.55 1.85 -11.30
C PRO A 123 -5.15 1.24 -11.10
N THR A 124 -4.10 2.08 -11.14
CA THR A 124 -2.70 1.71 -10.91
C THR A 124 -2.40 1.25 -9.48
N THR A 125 -3.32 1.45 -8.55
CA THR A 125 -3.25 0.92 -7.18
C THR A 125 -4.20 -0.27 -7.00
N LEU A 126 -5.39 -0.21 -7.56
CA LEU A 126 -6.40 -1.24 -7.42
C LEU A 126 -5.89 -2.62 -7.87
N ASN A 127 -5.37 -2.71 -9.09
CA ASN A 127 -4.93 -3.99 -9.66
C ASN A 127 -3.71 -4.58 -8.91
N PRO A 128 -2.63 -3.86 -8.61
CA PRO A 128 -1.54 -4.38 -7.79
C PRO A 128 -1.99 -4.87 -6.42
N THR A 129 -2.87 -4.15 -5.74
CA THR A 129 -3.42 -4.58 -4.44
C THR A 129 -4.22 -5.88 -4.56
N LYS A 130 -5.08 -6.01 -5.56
CA LYS A 130 -5.81 -7.26 -5.85
C LYS A 130 -4.86 -8.43 -6.11
N ASN A 131 -3.81 -8.22 -6.89
CA ASN A 131 -2.80 -9.23 -7.16
C ASN A 131 -2.10 -9.68 -5.86
N THR A 132 -1.81 -8.75 -4.95
CA THR A 132 -1.24 -9.06 -3.64
C THR A 132 -2.22 -9.89 -2.80
N ILE A 133 -3.49 -9.50 -2.71
CA ILE A 133 -4.52 -10.29 -2.00
C ILE A 133 -4.60 -11.71 -2.55
N LEU A 134 -4.65 -11.88 -3.87
CA LEU A 134 -4.71 -13.20 -4.51
C LEU A 134 -3.44 -14.02 -4.27
N ARG A 135 -2.26 -13.39 -4.24
CA ARG A 135 -0.99 -14.05 -3.91
C ARG A 135 -0.99 -14.54 -2.48
N VAL A 136 -1.27 -13.67 -1.51
CA VAL A 136 -1.27 -14.05 -0.09
C VAL A 136 -2.38 -15.06 0.24
N ALA A 137 -3.52 -14.99 -0.42
CA ALA A 137 -4.58 -15.99 -0.27
C ALA A 137 -4.11 -17.39 -0.69
N ARG A 138 -3.38 -17.49 -1.82
CA ARG A 138 -2.76 -18.76 -2.26
C ARG A 138 -1.72 -19.25 -1.25
N GLU A 139 -0.86 -18.38 -0.76
CA GLU A 139 0.15 -18.70 0.26
C GLU A 139 -0.48 -19.22 1.56
N MET A 140 -1.64 -18.66 1.94
CA MET A 140 -2.41 -19.06 3.11
C MET A 140 -3.35 -20.25 2.85
N ASN A 141 -3.35 -20.81 1.64
CA ASN A 141 -4.27 -21.87 1.20
C ASN A 141 -5.75 -21.50 1.42
N ARG A 142 -6.10 -20.25 1.10
CA ARG A 142 -7.47 -19.73 1.18
C ARG A 142 -7.98 -19.32 -0.19
N GLN A 143 -9.30 -19.39 -0.39
CA GLN A 143 -9.99 -18.86 -1.56
C GLN A 143 -10.72 -17.59 -1.17
N VAL A 144 -10.56 -16.55 -1.97
CA VAL A 144 -11.21 -15.26 -1.78
C VAL A 144 -11.92 -14.80 -3.05
N GLU A 145 -12.93 -13.98 -2.87
CA GLU A 145 -13.67 -13.28 -3.93
C GLU A 145 -13.42 -11.78 -3.73
N LEU A 146 -13.05 -11.09 -4.80
CA LEU A 146 -12.76 -9.66 -4.74
C LEU A 146 -13.90 -8.85 -5.36
N VAL A 147 -14.30 -7.79 -4.68
CA VAL A 147 -15.31 -6.83 -5.14
C VAL A 147 -14.64 -5.46 -5.25
N ASP A 148 -14.58 -4.94 -6.46
CA ASP A 148 -13.91 -3.68 -6.74
C ASP A 148 -14.81 -2.47 -6.42
N ALA A 149 -14.21 -1.43 -5.83
CA ALA A 149 -14.79 -0.11 -5.71
C ALA A 149 -13.74 0.95 -6.10
N LEU A 150 -13.66 1.24 -7.39
CA LEU A 150 -12.80 2.32 -7.88
C LEU A 150 -13.54 3.66 -7.67
N VAL A 151 -13.04 4.44 -6.72
CA VAL A 151 -13.60 5.73 -6.33
C VAL A 151 -13.14 6.80 -7.31
N ASP A 152 -14.04 7.24 -8.17
CA ASP A 152 -13.77 8.30 -9.13
C ASP A 152 -14.13 9.68 -8.56
N GLY A 153 -13.45 10.73 -9.03
CA GLY A 153 -13.72 12.11 -8.64
C GLY A 153 -13.18 12.54 -7.27
N GLY A 154 -12.32 11.71 -6.63
CA GLY A 154 -11.76 12.02 -5.31
C GLY A 154 -10.66 13.09 -5.28
N PHE A 155 -10.13 13.47 -6.45
CA PHE A 155 -9.05 14.47 -6.54
C PHE A 155 -9.56 15.90 -6.32
N GLY A 156 -8.87 16.64 -5.44
CA GLY A 156 -9.18 18.06 -5.17
C GLY A 156 -10.33 18.27 -4.20
N LEU A 157 -10.92 17.22 -3.65
CA LEU A 157 -11.91 17.32 -2.58
C LEU A 157 -11.23 17.63 -1.24
N ASP A 158 -11.92 18.36 -0.40
CA ASP A 158 -11.55 18.46 1.01
C ASP A 158 -11.82 17.12 1.75
N GLN A 159 -11.34 17.00 2.98
CA GLN A 159 -11.44 15.75 3.74
C GLN A 159 -12.90 15.30 3.98
N GLU A 160 -13.82 16.22 4.23
CA GLU A 160 -15.22 15.88 4.49
C GLU A 160 -15.94 15.44 3.22
N GLN A 161 -15.69 16.13 2.12
CA GLN A 161 -16.20 15.74 0.81
C GLN A 161 -15.66 14.38 0.38
N PHE A 162 -14.35 14.14 0.60
CA PHE A 162 -13.74 12.87 0.29
C PHE A 162 -14.30 11.72 1.17
N LYS A 163 -14.50 11.94 2.46
CA LYS A 163 -15.16 10.97 3.35
C LYS A 163 -16.57 10.62 2.87
N ALA A 164 -17.33 11.63 2.47
CA ALA A 164 -18.70 11.41 1.96
C ALA A 164 -18.67 10.54 0.69
N LEU A 165 -17.78 10.85 -0.25
CA LEU A 165 -17.57 10.09 -1.49
C LEU A 165 -17.13 8.65 -1.19
N MET A 166 -16.13 8.47 -0.33
CA MET A 166 -15.67 7.14 0.10
C MET A 166 -16.79 6.32 0.72
N SER A 167 -17.62 6.95 1.55
CA SER A 167 -18.77 6.30 2.15
C SER A 167 -19.83 5.90 1.12
N GLU A 168 -20.10 6.70 0.11
CA GLU A 168 -21.02 6.36 -0.97
C GLU A 168 -20.56 5.07 -1.70
N TYR A 169 -19.28 5.03 -2.11
CA TYR A 169 -18.72 3.86 -2.77
C TYR A 169 -18.67 2.63 -1.86
N ALA A 170 -18.32 2.79 -0.58
CA ALA A 170 -18.37 1.71 0.40
C ALA A 170 -19.79 1.12 0.52
N GLY A 171 -20.81 1.97 0.49
CA GLY A 171 -22.23 1.54 0.50
C GLY A 171 -22.61 0.66 -0.67
N THR A 172 -21.97 0.81 -1.84
CA THR A 172 -22.26 -0.02 -3.02
C THR A 172 -21.78 -1.47 -2.88
N ILE A 173 -20.81 -1.71 -1.99
CA ILE A 173 -20.18 -3.02 -1.80
C ILE A 173 -20.40 -3.61 -0.40
N ALA A 174 -20.79 -2.84 0.59
CA ALA A 174 -20.84 -3.26 1.99
C ALA A 174 -21.65 -4.54 2.22
N ASP A 175 -22.81 -4.70 1.58
CA ASP A 175 -23.65 -5.90 1.71
C ASP A 175 -23.09 -7.13 0.96
N LYS A 176 -22.09 -6.93 0.09
CA LYS A 176 -21.52 -7.97 -0.76
C LYS A 176 -20.22 -8.55 -0.20
N VAL A 177 -19.63 -7.90 0.82
CA VAL A 177 -18.29 -8.22 1.31
C VAL A 177 -18.28 -8.51 2.80
N ASP A 178 -17.25 -9.20 3.24
CA ASP A 178 -17.03 -9.51 4.66
C ASP A 178 -16.10 -8.46 5.31
N VAL A 179 -15.15 -7.93 4.54
CA VAL A 179 -14.17 -6.93 4.93
C VAL A 179 -13.95 -5.94 3.78
N ILE A 180 -13.65 -4.69 4.10
CA ILE A 180 -13.26 -3.63 3.14
C ILE A 180 -11.77 -3.35 3.33
N LEU A 181 -11.03 -3.24 2.24
CA LEU A 181 -9.62 -2.92 2.23
C LEU A 181 -9.38 -1.65 1.41
N PHE A 182 -8.65 -0.69 2.00
CA PHE A 182 -8.21 0.52 1.34
C PHE A 182 -6.85 0.32 0.70
N ALA A 183 -6.77 0.47 -0.61
CA ALA A 183 -5.54 0.26 -1.36
C ALA A 183 -4.51 1.41 -1.24
N GLN A 184 -4.81 2.47 -0.49
CA GLN A 184 -3.96 3.64 -0.39
C GLN A 184 -3.99 4.23 1.03
N GLY A 185 -2.82 4.52 1.61
CA GLY A 185 -2.69 5.12 2.93
C GLY A 185 -3.38 6.48 3.08
N SER A 186 -3.53 7.23 1.98
CA SER A 186 -4.28 8.50 1.97
C SER A 186 -5.79 8.35 2.26
N MET A 187 -6.31 7.14 2.27
CA MET A 187 -7.72 6.84 2.57
C MET A 187 -7.92 6.47 4.05
N ALA A 188 -6.85 6.23 4.80
CA ALA A 188 -6.90 5.68 6.17
C ALA A 188 -7.82 6.48 7.12
N TYR A 189 -7.84 7.81 7.03
CA TYR A 189 -8.69 8.65 7.88
C TYR A 189 -10.21 8.46 7.65
N CYS A 190 -10.61 7.70 6.64
CA CYS A 190 -12.00 7.32 6.38
C CYS A 190 -12.41 6.01 7.08
N GLU A 191 -11.45 5.26 7.64
CA GLU A 191 -11.65 3.91 8.19
C GLU A 191 -12.75 3.89 9.26
N GLU A 192 -12.57 4.66 10.33
CA GLU A 192 -13.50 4.68 11.46
C GLU A 192 -14.92 5.07 11.02
N TYR A 193 -15.03 6.10 10.19
CA TYR A 193 -16.31 6.58 9.68
C TYR A 193 -17.07 5.52 8.88
N ILE A 194 -16.37 4.76 8.03
CA ILE A 194 -16.96 3.69 7.21
C ILE A 194 -17.27 2.48 8.08
N HIS A 195 -16.38 2.15 9.02
CA HIS A 195 -16.62 1.09 10.00
C HIS A 195 -17.89 1.31 10.80
N GLU A 196 -18.04 2.49 11.40
CA GLU A 196 -19.23 2.86 12.20
C GLU A 196 -20.51 2.81 11.38
N LYS A 197 -20.46 3.28 10.14
CA LYS A 197 -21.65 3.38 9.28
C LYS A 197 -22.13 2.04 8.73
N TYR A 198 -21.23 1.14 8.39
CA TYR A 198 -21.56 -0.11 7.70
C TYR A 198 -21.31 -1.37 8.55
N GLY A 199 -20.70 -1.24 9.72
CA GLY A 199 -20.39 -2.36 10.61
C GLY A 199 -19.38 -3.35 10.00
N LYS A 200 -18.56 -2.91 9.03
CA LYS A 200 -17.55 -3.73 8.39
C LYS A 200 -16.18 -3.46 8.99
N VAL A 201 -15.35 -4.50 9.10
CA VAL A 201 -13.92 -4.29 9.31
C VAL A 201 -13.37 -3.55 8.08
N VAL A 202 -12.62 -2.49 8.31
CA VAL A 202 -11.93 -1.70 7.29
C VAL A 202 -10.44 -1.78 7.60
N LEU A 203 -9.61 -1.98 6.58
CA LEU A 203 -8.16 -2.17 6.68
C LEU A 203 -7.45 -1.20 5.74
#